data_1587566152702c6beebbc1cc72ad6b62
#
_entry.id   1587566152702c6beebbc1cc72ad6b62
#
_cell.length_a   1.000
_cell.length_b   1.000
_cell.length_c   1.000
_cell.angle_alpha   90.00
_cell.angle_beta   90.00
_cell.angle_gamma   90.00
#
_symmetry.space_group_name_H-M   'P 1'
#
loop_
_entity.id
_entity.type
_entity.pdbx_description
1 polymer ?
#
loop_
_entity_poly.entity_id
_entity_poly.type
_entity_poly.pdbx_seq_one_letter_code
_entity_poly.pdbx_strand_id
1 'polypeptide(L)'
;EEVAACENYDSYLENIDSTARKMTGISLFADPDSFSYKNIAQTPADFAYLKGSKLTAAPSKGISMATGFLATDLIAMLMIMTVVMTIVTREKELDQITLSRTTYKGRMPLGITKIFTCFAAAIVAEMLLYGVNFAVSYITYGFGDLSRQIQSVYEFNGSNLKISVLQYFALFLAAKLAVYCVFAAMIYLVTVVSNTAVKVYGILIITIAAEAVLYYTIPSTSYLCPLKYINILAYANTKDLFASYLNLNIFGKPVNYMAVFVGSAIVLLLILSILSVLIFSKQRVIKSRTRKFSLAKFSIFKGRTTNLFLQECYKVFIGGKALLILIAFAVITAVSYSPISESFSSADEVYYKQYMLKFEGEYTAEKQKMIDAEAQKFADAQMKMSEEMANSDGDGVFIMMKYQDILAPQYAFDEVKQHAEYLQTTEDGQFVYDSGYKLLTGGETAGNKDLTLGLTAMTMVILCLTYVYAAEYQTGANVLLKTSARGREDTFLCKFGIGVVIVTMIFALTYAPYFYNVLNAYGTRGINAPACSIESLSNFDVSIKGYLILIIAGRYLALLCAMLIIYFLSAKLKSVISTFLAATAVLILPILLALLGIGFFDYVLLNPILIGNI
;
A
#
# COMPACT_ATOMS: atom_id res chain seq x y z
N GLU A 1 -3.01 -0.91 27.70
CA GLU A 1 -3.37 0.35 27.02
C GLU A 1 -4.89 0.49 26.86
N GLU A 2 -5.64 -0.50 26.32
CA GLU A 2 -7.10 -0.42 26.13
C GLU A 2 -7.88 -0.23 27.43
N VAL A 3 -7.52 -0.97 28.50
CA VAL A 3 -8.16 -0.82 29.81
C VAL A 3 -7.91 0.56 30.40
N ALA A 4 -6.67 1.03 30.36
CA ALA A 4 -6.32 2.37 30.83
C ALA A 4 -7.01 3.49 30.03
N ALA A 5 -7.18 3.31 28.70
CA ALA A 5 -7.91 4.27 27.88
C ALA A 5 -9.40 4.35 28.25
N CYS A 6 -10.02 3.21 28.59
CA CYS A 6 -11.42 3.18 29.04
C CYS A 6 -11.59 3.81 30.45
N GLU A 7 -10.66 3.54 31.36
CA GLU A 7 -10.70 4.08 32.73
C GLU A 7 -10.45 5.59 32.76
N ASN A 8 -9.56 6.08 31.92
CA ASN A 8 -9.18 7.51 31.86
C ASN A 8 -10.03 8.34 30.86
N TYR A 9 -11.10 7.77 30.28
CA TYR A 9 -11.85 8.45 29.24
C TYR A 9 -12.54 9.76 29.69
N ASP A 10 -13.09 9.79 30.91
CA ASP A 10 -13.68 11.02 31.46
C ASP A 10 -12.62 12.12 31.65
N SER A 11 -11.42 11.76 32.11
CA SER A 11 -10.27 12.69 32.20
C SER A 11 -9.82 13.16 30.80
N TYR A 12 -9.87 12.29 29.78
CA TYR A 12 -9.61 12.66 28.40
C TYR A 12 -10.61 13.72 27.90
N LEU A 13 -11.91 13.56 28.18
CA LEU A 13 -12.94 14.52 27.80
C LEU A 13 -12.79 15.87 28.53
N GLU A 14 -12.43 15.87 29.81
CA GLU A 14 -12.11 17.09 30.57
C GLU A 14 -10.89 17.81 30.02
N ASN A 15 -9.89 17.04 29.57
CA ASN A 15 -8.67 17.57 28.99
C ASN A 15 -8.92 18.26 27.64
N ILE A 16 -9.89 17.78 26.83
CA ILE A 16 -10.30 18.45 25.59
C ILE A 16 -10.78 19.88 25.89
N ASP A 17 -11.65 20.08 26.88
CA ASP A 17 -12.18 21.39 27.25
C ASP A 17 -11.09 22.33 27.77
N SER A 18 -10.23 21.81 28.68
CA SER A 18 -9.13 22.59 29.25
C SER A 18 -8.09 22.98 28.18
N THR A 19 -7.79 22.07 27.26
CA THR A 19 -6.83 22.31 26.17
C THR A 19 -7.40 23.30 25.15
N ALA A 20 -8.67 23.19 24.78
CA ALA A 20 -9.33 24.14 23.89
C ALA A 20 -9.26 25.57 24.46
N ARG A 21 -9.55 25.76 25.74
CA ARG A 21 -9.44 27.07 26.41
C ARG A 21 -8.01 27.61 26.43
N LYS A 22 -7.02 26.76 26.68
CA LYS A 22 -5.60 27.16 26.64
C LYS A 22 -5.18 27.55 25.23
N MET A 23 -5.58 26.79 24.21
CA MET A 23 -5.21 27.05 22.82
C MET A 23 -5.81 28.35 22.28
N THR A 24 -7.06 28.67 22.61
CA THR A 24 -7.69 29.95 22.20
C THR A 24 -7.02 31.18 22.83
N GLY A 25 -6.28 31.01 23.93
CA GLY A 25 -5.47 32.05 24.55
C GLY A 25 -4.10 32.28 23.91
N ILE A 26 -3.65 31.41 23.01
CA ILE A 26 -2.35 31.53 22.32
C ILE A 26 -2.53 32.47 21.13
N SER A 27 -1.63 33.44 20.96
CA SER A 27 -1.70 34.48 19.93
C SER A 27 -1.86 33.94 18.49
N LEU A 28 -1.32 32.75 18.19
CA LEU A 28 -1.43 32.09 16.90
C LEU A 28 -2.87 31.64 16.57
N PHE A 29 -3.67 31.33 17.59
CA PHE A 29 -5.04 30.83 17.46
C PHE A 29 -6.09 31.83 18.00
N ALA A 30 -5.69 33.02 18.37
CA ALA A 30 -6.55 34.01 19.03
C ALA A 30 -7.49 34.79 18.08
N ASP A 31 -7.28 34.69 16.76
CA ASP A 31 -8.10 35.36 15.76
C ASP A 31 -9.49 34.68 15.63
N PRO A 32 -10.62 35.31 16.10
CA PRO A 32 -11.93 34.72 16.07
C PRO A 32 -12.49 34.42 14.68
N ASP A 33 -11.95 35.07 13.65
CA ASP A 33 -12.39 34.86 12.27
C ASP A 33 -11.65 33.69 11.58
N SER A 34 -10.55 33.26 12.16
CA SER A 34 -9.78 32.14 11.64
C SER A 34 -10.54 30.81 11.77
N PHE A 35 -10.33 29.91 10.80
CA PHE A 35 -10.84 28.53 10.88
C PHE A 35 -10.33 27.82 12.14
N SER A 36 -9.06 28.00 12.49
CA SER A 36 -8.43 27.33 13.64
C SER A 36 -9.13 27.70 14.95
N TYR A 37 -9.41 29.00 15.19
CA TYR A 37 -10.15 29.42 16.37
C TYR A 37 -11.54 28.80 16.44
N LYS A 38 -12.31 28.88 15.33
CA LYS A 38 -13.67 28.34 15.26
C LYS A 38 -13.71 26.84 15.49
N ASN A 39 -12.74 26.11 14.93
CA ASN A 39 -12.62 24.67 15.11
C ASN A 39 -12.27 24.29 16.56
N ILE A 40 -11.30 24.98 17.17
CA ILE A 40 -10.91 24.74 18.57
C ILE A 40 -12.10 25.06 19.50
N ALA A 41 -12.81 26.15 19.27
CA ALA A 41 -13.95 26.55 20.09
C ALA A 41 -15.15 25.58 19.95
N GLN A 42 -15.34 24.96 18.77
CA GLN A 42 -16.43 24.00 18.52
C GLN A 42 -16.15 22.62 19.11
N THR A 43 -14.89 22.19 19.17
CA THR A 43 -14.48 20.83 19.59
C THR A 43 -15.07 20.41 20.94
N PRO A 44 -15.02 21.20 22.04
CA PRO A 44 -15.62 20.81 23.32
C PRO A 44 -17.14 20.59 23.25
N ALA A 45 -17.85 21.38 22.44
CA ALA A 45 -19.28 21.21 22.25
C ALA A 45 -19.63 19.91 21.53
N ASP A 46 -18.81 19.53 20.53
CA ASP A 46 -18.99 18.29 19.75
C ASP A 46 -18.65 17.02 20.55
N PHE A 47 -17.95 17.14 21.68
CA PHE A 47 -17.67 16.03 22.61
C PHE A 47 -18.54 16.06 23.88
N ALA A 48 -19.25 17.16 24.15
CA ALA A 48 -19.96 17.36 25.42
C ALA A 48 -20.98 16.25 25.76
N TYR A 49 -21.66 15.68 24.74
CA TYR A 49 -22.70 14.66 24.94
C TYR A 49 -22.11 13.25 25.23
N LEU A 50 -20.80 13.07 25.16
CA LEU A 50 -20.11 11.83 25.52
C LEU A 50 -19.75 11.77 27.01
N LYS A 51 -19.82 12.89 27.73
CA LYS A 51 -19.52 12.93 29.18
C LYS A 51 -20.43 11.97 29.94
N GLY A 52 -19.84 11.20 30.86
CA GLY A 52 -20.54 10.19 31.65
C GLY A 52 -20.90 8.91 30.86
N SER A 53 -20.33 8.70 29.70
CA SER A 53 -20.49 7.45 28.95
C SER A 53 -19.69 6.35 29.61
N LYS A 54 -20.34 5.24 29.96
CA LYS A 54 -19.64 4.08 30.54
C LYS A 54 -18.97 3.27 29.43
N LEU A 55 -17.65 3.22 29.44
CA LEU A 55 -16.87 2.39 28.55
C LEU A 55 -16.56 1.05 29.20
N THR A 56 -16.58 -0.02 28.42
CA THR A 56 -16.27 -1.39 28.86
C THR A 56 -15.13 -1.94 28.03
N ALA A 57 -14.03 -2.31 28.66
CA ALA A 57 -12.91 -2.95 27.98
C ALA A 57 -13.27 -4.38 27.57
N ALA A 58 -13.05 -4.71 26.31
CA ALA A 58 -13.21 -6.06 25.77
C ALA A 58 -12.33 -6.20 24.51
N PRO A 59 -12.02 -7.42 24.04
CA PRO A 59 -11.16 -7.63 22.89
C PRO A 59 -11.59 -6.78 21.68
N SER A 60 -10.68 -6.01 21.11
CA SER A 60 -10.94 -5.05 20.02
C SER A 60 -10.23 -5.40 18.72
N LYS A 61 -9.20 -6.24 18.76
CA LYS A 61 -8.38 -6.60 17.60
C LYS A 61 -9.21 -7.14 16.42
N GLY A 62 -10.27 -7.93 16.70
CA GLY A 62 -11.17 -8.42 15.66
C GLY A 62 -11.91 -7.31 14.92
N ILE A 63 -12.31 -6.23 15.63
CA ILE A 63 -13.01 -5.09 15.05
C ILE A 63 -12.09 -4.34 14.09
N SER A 64 -10.85 -4.07 14.52
CA SER A 64 -9.84 -3.39 13.72
C SER A 64 -9.47 -4.18 12.48
N MET A 65 -9.29 -5.49 12.61
CA MET A 65 -8.98 -6.38 11.49
C MET A 65 -10.14 -6.50 10.48
N ALA A 66 -11.39 -6.58 10.95
CA ALA A 66 -12.55 -6.68 10.07
C ALA A 66 -12.74 -5.45 9.18
N THR A 67 -12.37 -4.25 9.66
CA THR A 67 -12.66 -2.98 8.99
C THR A 67 -11.43 -2.25 8.45
N GLY A 68 -10.22 -2.59 8.91
CA GLY A 68 -8.97 -1.89 8.56
C GLY A 68 -8.16 -2.50 7.41
N PHE A 69 -8.60 -3.59 6.80
CA PHE A 69 -7.82 -4.32 5.82
C PHE A 69 -7.93 -3.73 4.40
N LEU A 70 -6.97 -2.90 4.02
CA LEU A 70 -6.93 -2.17 2.75
C LEU A 70 -6.97 -3.08 1.50
N ALA A 71 -6.41 -4.29 1.56
CA ALA A 71 -6.40 -5.19 0.42
C ALA A 71 -7.82 -5.63 0.00
N THR A 72 -8.78 -5.68 0.94
CA THR A 72 -10.18 -5.94 0.61
C THR A 72 -10.73 -4.91 -0.36
N ASP A 73 -10.45 -3.63 -0.13
CA ASP A 73 -10.90 -2.55 -0.98
C ASP A 73 -10.27 -2.64 -2.39
N LEU A 74 -8.98 -2.95 -2.46
CA LEU A 74 -8.30 -3.13 -3.75
C LEU A 74 -8.91 -4.28 -4.55
N ILE A 75 -9.18 -5.42 -3.91
CA ILE A 75 -9.81 -6.58 -4.56
C ILE A 75 -11.25 -6.23 -4.99
N ALA A 76 -12.03 -5.57 -4.13
CA ALA A 76 -13.38 -5.14 -4.44
C ALA A 76 -13.40 -4.20 -5.66
N MET A 77 -12.53 -3.20 -5.69
CA MET A 77 -12.40 -2.26 -6.81
C MET A 77 -12.02 -2.97 -8.11
N LEU A 78 -11.11 -3.95 -8.08
CA LEU A 78 -10.75 -4.76 -9.23
C LEU A 78 -11.93 -5.62 -9.71
N MET A 79 -12.69 -6.24 -8.80
CA MET A 79 -13.89 -7.01 -9.14
C MET A 79 -14.94 -6.13 -9.79
N ILE A 80 -15.26 -4.98 -9.19
CA ILE A 80 -16.23 -4.01 -9.73
C ILE A 80 -15.78 -3.52 -11.11
N MET A 81 -14.51 -3.13 -11.25
CA MET A 81 -13.95 -2.67 -12.52
C MET A 81 -14.12 -3.72 -13.62
N THR A 82 -13.85 -4.98 -13.32
CA THR A 82 -13.99 -6.10 -14.27
C THR A 82 -15.42 -6.25 -14.74
N VAL A 83 -16.37 -6.28 -13.82
CA VAL A 83 -17.79 -6.47 -14.14
C VAL A 83 -18.31 -5.29 -14.94
N VAL A 84 -18.05 -4.05 -14.50
CA VAL A 84 -18.49 -2.83 -15.19
C VAL A 84 -17.92 -2.73 -16.60
N MET A 85 -16.63 -3.00 -16.77
CA MET A 85 -16.01 -3.00 -18.08
C MET A 85 -16.60 -4.08 -19.00
N THR A 86 -16.84 -5.28 -18.48
CA THR A 86 -17.43 -6.38 -19.27
C THR A 86 -18.82 -6.02 -19.77
N ILE A 87 -19.68 -5.45 -18.92
CA ILE A 87 -21.06 -5.06 -19.25
C ILE A 87 -21.11 -4.07 -20.42
N VAL A 88 -20.14 -3.14 -20.51
CA VAL A 88 -20.15 -2.09 -21.52
C VAL A 88 -19.26 -2.40 -22.71
N THR A 89 -18.05 -2.91 -22.47
CA THR A 89 -17.03 -3.10 -23.52
C THR A 89 -17.40 -4.25 -24.44
N ARG A 90 -17.96 -5.34 -23.92
CA ARG A 90 -18.34 -6.52 -24.69
C ARG A 90 -19.37 -6.21 -25.79
N GLU A 91 -20.36 -5.37 -25.47
CA GLU A 91 -21.36 -4.96 -26.45
C GLU A 91 -20.75 -4.02 -27.53
N LYS A 92 -19.74 -3.21 -27.16
CA LYS A 92 -19.01 -2.37 -28.12
C LYS A 92 -18.15 -3.22 -29.04
N GLU A 93 -17.49 -4.23 -28.53
CA GLU A 93 -16.62 -5.14 -29.30
C GLU A 93 -17.41 -6.03 -30.26
N LEU A 94 -18.64 -6.43 -29.89
CA LEU A 94 -19.53 -7.24 -30.71
C LEU A 94 -20.48 -6.44 -31.61
N ASP A 95 -20.31 -5.10 -31.71
CA ASP A 95 -21.18 -4.17 -32.44
C ASP A 95 -22.69 -4.29 -32.08
N GLN A 96 -23.00 -4.92 -30.94
CA GLN A 96 -24.38 -5.13 -30.47
C GLN A 96 -25.08 -3.84 -30.05
N ILE A 97 -24.29 -2.79 -29.71
CA ILE A 97 -24.85 -1.46 -29.39
C ILE A 97 -25.70 -0.91 -30.51
N THR A 98 -25.28 -1.12 -31.77
CA THR A 98 -26.02 -0.66 -32.93
C THR A 98 -27.41 -1.30 -32.98
N LEU A 99 -27.47 -2.62 -32.77
CA LEU A 99 -28.72 -3.36 -32.77
C LEU A 99 -29.61 -2.99 -31.55
N SER A 100 -29.04 -2.90 -30.35
CA SER A 100 -29.77 -2.51 -29.14
C SER A 100 -30.44 -1.16 -29.28
N ARG A 101 -29.80 -0.19 -29.96
CA ARG A 101 -30.31 1.18 -30.13
C ARG A 101 -31.41 1.36 -31.14
N THR A 102 -31.64 0.37 -31.98
CA THR A 102 -32.81 0.37 -32.91
C THR A 102 -34.09 0.01 -32.15
N THR A 103 -33.97 -0.59 -30.96
CA THR A 103 -35.12 -0.95 -30.14
C THR A 103 -35.62 0.24 -29.30
N TYR A 104 -36.92 0.29 -29.00
CA TYR A 104 -37.57 1.35 -28.21
C TYR A 104 -36.94 1.56 -26.84
N LYS A 105 -36.51 0.46 -26.14
CA LYS A 105 -35.89 0.50 -24.84
C LYS A 105 -34.35 0.51 -24.86
N GLY A 106 -33.73 0.53 -26.05
CA GLY A 106 -32.28 0.35 -26.21
C GLY A 106 -31.41 1.59 -25.94
N ARG A 107 -32.00 2.71 -25.50
CA ARG A 107 -31.27 3.96 -25.25
C ARG A 107 -31.20 4.26 -23.76
N MET A 108 -32.02 5.20 -23.25
CA MET A 108 -32.03 5.62 -21.87
C MET A 108 -32.39 4.49 -20.89
N PRO A 109 -33.46 3.70 -21.12
CA PRO A 109 -33.79 2.60 -20.21
C PRO A 109 -32.67 1.56 -20.09
N LEU A 110 -32.01 1.21 -21.21
CA LEU A 110 -30.86 0.31 -21.19
C LEU A 110 -29.69 0.88 -20.38
N GLY A 111 -29.40 2.17 -20.52
CA GLY A 111 -28.36 2.85 -19.72
C GLY A 111 -28.65 2.81 -18.22
N ILE A 112 -29.90 3.04 -17.84
CA ILE A 112 -30.37 2.94 -16.45
C ILE A 112 -30.20 1.50 -15.93
N THR A 113 -30.66 0.50 -16.68
CA THR A 113 -30.52 -0.89 -16.27
C THR A 113 -29.05 -1.28 -16.06
N LYS A 114 -28.15 -0.85 -16.94
CA LYS A 114 -26.73 -1.14 -16.85
C LYS A 114 -26.10 -0.55 -15.59
N ILE A 115 -26.41 0.70 -15.25
CA ILE A 115 -25.85 1.30 -14.04
C ILE A 115 -26.37 0.61 -12.77
N PHE A 116 -27.64 0.21 -12.73
CA PHE A 116 -28.16 -0.61 -11.63
C PHE A 116 -27.50 -1.98 -11.55
N THR A 117 -27.16 -2.59 -12.69
CA THR A 117 -26.38 -3.86 -12.70
C THR A 117 -24.96 -3.62 -12.14
N CYS A 118 -24.35 -2.46 -12.41
CA CYS A 118 -23.06 -2.10 -11.83
C CYS A 118 -23.16 -1.93 -10.30
N PHE A 119 -24.23 -1.31 -9.79
CA PHE A 119 -24.46 -1.20 -8.35
C PHE A 119 -24.75 -2.57 -7.70
N ALA A 120 -25.50 -3.42 -8.37
CA ALA A 120 -25.70 -4.79 -7.89
C ALA A 120 -24.36 -5.56 -7.80
N ALA A 121 -23.46 -5.37 -8.75
CA ALA A 121 -22.12 -5.94 -8.70
C ALA A 121 -21.29 -5.38 -7.52
N ALA A 122 -21.43 -4.09 -7.20
CA ALA A 122 -20.80 -3.48 -6.04
C ALA A 122 -21.32 -4.09 -4.73
N ILE A 123 -22.62 -4.27 -4.58
CA ILE A 123 -23.25 -4.94 -3.42
C ILE A 123 -22.72 -6.37 -3.26
N VAL A 124 -22.68 -7.13 -4.35
CA VAL A 124 -22.20 -8.53 -4.31
C VAL A 124 -20.71 -8.58 -3.93
N ALA A 125 -19.88 -7.71 -4.50
CA ALA A 125 -18.46 -7.64 -4.18
C ALA A 125 -18.23 -7.32 -2.69
N GLU A 126 -18.97 -6.34 -2.16
CA GLU A 126 -18.90 -5.96 -0.75
C GLU A 126 -19.33 -7.10 0.17
N MET A 127 -20.51 -7.70 -0.07
CA MET A 127 -21.01 -8.79 0.76
C MET A 127 -20.08 -9.99 0.78
N LEU A 128 -19.48 -10.35 -0.36
CA LEU A 128 -18.55 -11.45 -0.43
C LEU A 128 -17.25 -11.15 0.32
N LEU A 129 -16.63 -10.02 0.06
CA LEU A 129 -15.31 -9.71 0.60
C LEU A 129 -15.37 -9.31 2.09
N TYR A 130 -16.24 -8.37 2.44
CA TYR A 130 -16.40 -8.01 3.85
C TYR A 130 -17.09 -9.11 4.66
N GLY A 131 -17.98 -9.89 4.06
CA GLY A 131 -18.53 -11.07 4.71
C GLY A 131 -17.45 -12.07 5.14
N VAL A 132 -16.47 -12.32 4.27
CA VAL A 132 -15.30 -13.16 4.60
C VAL A 132 -14.43 -12.48 5.66
N ASN A 133 -14.14 -11.18 5.53
CA ASN A 133 -13.35 -10.46 6.52
C ASN A 133 -13.97 -10.52 7.92
N PHE A 134 -15.26 -10.23 8.03
CA PHE A 134 -15.97 -10.30 9.29
C PHE A 134 -15.99 -11.72 9.87
N ALA A 135 -16.22 -12.73 9.03
CA ALA A 135 -16.21 -14.13 9.46
C ALA A 135 -14.83 -14.56 9.98
N VAL A 136 -13.77 -14.29 9.23
CA VAL A 136 -12.39 -14.62 9.62
C VAL A 136 -11.99 -13.87 10.90
N SER A 137 -12.25 -12.56 10.97
CA SER A 137 -11.91 -11.74 12.14
C SER A 137 -12.67 -12.19 13.39
N TYR A 138 -13.93 -12.61 13.24
CA TYR A 138 -14.73 -13.16 14.33
C TYR A 138 -14.20 -14.50 14.84
N ILE A 139 -13.87 -15.42 13.93
CA ILE A 139 -13.35 -16.75 14.26
C ILE A 139 -11.97 -16.65 14.94
N THR A 140 -11.10 -15.74 14.46
CA THR A 140 -9.71 -15.64 14.93
C THR A 140 -9.58 -14.85 16.21
N TYR A 141 -10.29 -13.71 16.34
CA TYR A 141 -10.10 -12.76 17.44
C TYR A 141 -11.36 -12.51 18.27
N GLY A 142 -12.55 -12.85 17.74
CA GLY A 142 -13.83 -12.42 18.31
C GLY A 142 -14.06 -10.90 18.20
N PHE A 143 -15.26 -10.44 18.54
CA PHE A 143 -15.61 -9.02 18.56
C PHE A 143 -15.90 -8.48 19.96
N GLY A 144 -15.95 -9.37 20.96
CA GLY A 144 -16.37 -9.00 22.30
C GLY A 144 -17.85 -8.59 22.35
N ASP A 145 -18.20 -7.71 23.30
CA ASP A 145 -19.56 -7.17 23.39
C ASP A 145 -19.81 -6.11 22.31
N LEU A 146 -20.72 -6.40 21.39
CA LEU A 146 -21.10 -5.50 20.29
C LEU A 146 -22.02 -4.34 20.73
N SER A 147 -22.60 -4.43 21.93
CA SER A 147 -23.47 -3.37 22.48
C SER A 147 -22.68 -2.23 23.10
N ARG A 148 -21.38 -2.46 23.40
CA ARG A 148 -20.49 -1.43 23.96
C ARG A 148 -20.33 -0.24 23.03
N GLN A 149 -20.01 0.91 23.60
CA GLN A 149 -19.73 2.12 22.82
C GLN A 149 -18.43 1.96 22.01
N ILE A 150 -18.40 2.59 20.83
CA ILE A 150 -17.25 2.47 19.92
C ILE A 150 -15.95 3.01 20.54
N GLN A 151 -16.03 4.02 21.41
CA GLN A 151 -14.89 4.60 22.14
C GLN A 151 -14.19 3.59 23.07
N SER A 152 -14.85 2.46 23.40
CA SER A 152 -14.23 1.36 24.14
C SER A 152 -13.14 0.63 23.33
N VAL A 153 -13.08 0.83 22.02
CA VAL A 153 -12.04 0.34 21.14
C VAL A 153 -10.98 1.41 21.00
N TYR A 154 -9.74 1.11 21.36
CA TYR A 154 -8.63 2.08 21.43
C TYR A 154 -8.49 2.98 20.20
N GLU A 155 -8.60 2.40 19.00
CA GLU A 155 -8.48 3.13 17.73
C GLU A 155 -9.59 4.17 17.51
N PHE A 156 -10.74 4.04 18.18
CA PHE A 156 -11.89 4.94 18.06
C PHE A 156 -12.07 5.83 19.28
N ASN A 157 -11.10 5.87 20.18
CA ASN A 157 -11.17 6.69 21.40
C ASN A 157 -11.34 8.19 21.06
N GLY A 158 -10.72 8.65 19.97
CA GLY A 158 -10.87 10.02 19.44
C GLY A 158 -12.16 10.31 18.67
N SER A 159 -13.09 9.35 18.55
CA SER A 159 -14.37 9.53 17.86
C SER A 159 -15.37 10.30 18.70
N ASN A 160 -16.06 11.27 18.09
CA ASN A 160 -17.16 11.97 18.73
C ASN A 160 -18.52 11.30 18.54
N LEU A 161 -18.61 10.12 17.92
CA LEU A 161 -19.86 9.46 17.60
C LEU A 161 -20.38 8.60 18.75
N LYS A 162 -21.54 8.90 19.32
CA LYS A 162 -22.17 8.08 20.36
C LYS A 162 -22.93 6.89 19.74
N ILE A 163 -22.19 5.90 19.29
CA ILE A 163 -22.73 4.70 18.64
C ILE A 163 -22.14 3.43 19.26
N SER A 164 -22.87 2.31 19.17
CA SER A 164 -22.35 1.01 19.56
C SER A 164 -21.47 0.42 18.46
N VAL A 165 -20.64 -0.58 18.81
CA VAL A 165 -19.83 -1.32 17.84
C VAL A 165 -20.70 -1.94 16.74
N LEU A 166 -21.89 -2.48 17.09
CA LEU A 166 -22.81 -3.02 16.09
C LEU A 166 -23.32 -1.95 15.11
N GLN A 167 -23.67 -0.75 15.63
CA GLN A 167 -24.06 0.39 14.79
C GLN A 167 -22.91 0.88 13.91
N TYR A 168 -21.68 0.86 14.44
CA TYR A 168 -20.50 1.16 13.64
C TYR A 168 -20.35 0.18 12.47
N PHE A 169 -20.49 -1.12 12.68
CA PHE A 169 -20.43 -2.10 11.59
C PHE A 169 -21.45 -1.85 10.49
N ALA A 170 -22.70 -1.53 10.87
CA ALA A 170 -23.75 -1.22 9.91
C ALA A 170 -23.46 0.07 9.13
N LEU A 171 -22.99 1.13 9.82
CA LEU A 171 -22.66 2.40 9.20
C LEU A 171 -21.40 2.29 8.32
N PHE A 172 -20.41 1.51 8.75
CA PHE A 172 -19.19 1.24 7.99
C PHE A 172 -19.52 0.55 6.66
N LEU A 173 -20.32 -0.53 6.69
CA LEU A 173 -20.74 -1.20 5.47
C LEU A 173 -21.57 -0.29 4.57
N ALA A 174 -22.49 0.49 5.12
CA ALA A 174 -23.27 1.46 4.34
C ALA A 174 -22.37 2.53 3.66
N ALA A 175 -21.36 3.01 4.38
CA ALA A 175 -20.37 3.95 3.83
C ALA A 175 -19.52 3.30 2.74
N LYS A 176 -19.04 2.06 2.94
CA LYS A 176 -18.30 1.29 1.92
C LYS A 176 -19.12 1.07 0.66
N LEU A 177 -20.39 0.68 0.82
CA LEU A 177 -21.30 0.51 -0.31
C LEU A 177 -21.44 1.80 -1.12
N ALA A 178 -21.61 2.94 -0.45
CA ALA A 178 -21.68 4.24 -1.11
C ALA A 178 -20.40 4.52 -1.93
N VAL A 179 -19.22 4.26 -1.36
CA VAL A 179 -17.92 4.41 -2.05
C VAL A 179 -17.83 3.50 -3.27
N TYR A 180 -18.19 2.23 -3.13
CA TYR A 180 -18.15 1.28 -4.25
C TYR A 180 -19.13 1.63 -5.35
N CYS A 181 -20.31 2.16 -5.02
CA CYS A 181 -21.26 2.66 -6.01
C CYS A 181 -20.74 3.90 -6.74
N VAL A 182 -20.09 4.85 -6.04
CA VAL A 182 -19.44 6.02 -6.67
C VAL A 182 -18.34 5.54 -7.62
N PHE A 183 -17.51 4.60 -7.19
CA PHE A 183 -16.44 4.03 -8.02
C PHE A 183 -17.00 3.31 -9.25
N ALA A 184 -18.05 2.49 -9.08
CA ALA A 184 -18.73 1.81 -10.18
C ALA A 184 -19.33 2.81 -11.19
N ALA A 185 -19.95 3.89 -10.71
CA ALA A 185 -20.51 4.94 -11.56
C ALA A 185 -19.41 5.69 -12.35
N MET A 186 -18.26 5.95 -11.70
CA MET A 186 -17.10 6.57 -12.36
C MET A 186 -16.53 5.67 -13.45
N ILE A 187 -16.32 4.38 -13.17
CA ILE A 187 -15.83 3.42 -14.18
C ILE A 187 -16.84 3.31 -15.32
N TYR A 188 -18.13 3.24 -15.01
CA TYR A 188 -19.18 3.18 -16.03
C TYR A 188 -19.14 4.41 -16.93
N LEU A 189 -19.03 5.62 -16.38
CA LEU A 189 -18.89 6.85 -17.14
C LEU A 189 -17.67 6.82 -18.08
N VAL A 190 -16.50 6.48 -17.53
CA VAL A 190 -15.26 6.41 -18.31
C VAL A 190 -15.35 5.37 -19.43
N THR A 191 -15.98 4.22 -19.14
CA THR A 191 -16.16 3.14 -20.11
C THR A 191 -17.15 3.51 -21.20
N VAL A 192 -18.21 4.24 -20.87
CA VAL A 192 -19.17 4.77 -21.85
C VAL A 192 -18.48 5.75 -22.81
N VAL A 193 -17.70 6.68 -22.29
CA VAL A 193 -16.98 7.70 -23.09
C VAL A 193 -15.86 7.07 -23.93
N SER A 194 -15.23 6.03 -23.45
CA SER A 194 -14.07 5.42 -24.09
C SER A 194 -14.46 4.38 -25.14
N ASN A 195 -13.70 4.34 -26.24
CA ASN A 195 -13.94 3.38 -27.34
C ASN A 195 -13.13 2.08 -27.21
N THR A 196 -12.15 2.04 -26.32
CA THR A 196 -11.26 0.87 -26.11
C THR A 196 -10.96 0.68 -24.64
N ALA A 197 -10.81 -0.57 -24.20
CA ALA A 197 -10.46 -0.91 -22.82
C ALA A 197 -9.16 -0.22 -22.34
N VAL A 198 -8.16 -0.13 -23.22
CA VAL A 198 -6.88 0.53 -22.91
C VAL A 198 -7.05 2.00 -22.53
N LYS A 199 -7.99 2.72 -23.20
CA LYS A 199 -8.28 4.11 -22.84
C LYS A 199 -8.96 4.22 -21.47
N VAL A 200 -9.83 3.26 -21.13
CA VAL A 200 -10.46 3.21 -19.82
C VAL A 200 -9.41 3.10 -18.74
N TYR A 201 -8.50 2.12 -18.84
CA TYR A 201 -7.41 1.95 -17.87
C TYR A 201 -6.52 3.19 -17.78
N GLY A 202 -6.14 3.75 -18.93
CA GLY A 202 -5.30 4.96 -18.95
C GLY A 202 -5.96 6.15 -18.26
N ILE A 203 -7.25 6.39 -18.49
CA ILE A 203 -7.98 7.48 -17.83
C ILE A 203 -8.09 7.21 -16.33
N LEU A 204 -8.44 5.98 -15.91
CA LEU A 204 -8.56 5.63 -14.49
C LEU A 204 -7.23 5.79 -13.75
N ILE A 205 -6.12 5.32 -14.33
CA ILE A 205 -4.79 5.49 -13.73
C ILE A 205 -4.44 6.97 -13.58
N ILE A 206 -4.67 7.77 -14.62
CA ILE A 206 -4.39 9.22 -14.54
C ILE A 206 -5.28 9.89 -13.49
N THR A 207 -6.55 9.52 -13.39
CA THR A 207 -7.46 10.06 -12.37
C THR A 207 -7.00 9.70 -10.97
N ILE A 208 -6.70 8.41 -10.71
CA ILE A 208 -6.21 7.96 -9.39
C ILE A 208 -4.87 8.62 -9.05
N ALA A 209 -3.96 8.75 -10.01
CA ALA A 209 -2.67 9.43 -9.79
C ALA A 209 -2.86 10.92 -9.45
N ALA A 210 -3.76 11.61 -10.15
CA ALA A 210 -4.08 13.01 -9.86
C ALA A 210 -4.70 13.16 -8.46
N GLU A 211 -5.62 12.27 -8.10
CA GLU A 211 -6.23 12.25 -6.77
C GLU A 211 -5.20 11.92 -5.67
N ALA A 212 -4.25 11.03 -5.94
CA ALA A 212 -3.15 10.75 -5.01
C ALA A 212 -2.29 11.99 -4.77
N VAL A 213 -1.93 12.72 -5.82
CA VAL A 213 -1.20 13.98 -5.67
C VAL A 213 -1.99 14.97 -4.81
N LEU A 214 -3.28 15.16 -5.05
CA LEU A 214 -4.12 16.06 -4.24
C LEU A 214 -4.20 15.59 -2.78
N TYR A 215 -4.34 14.30 -2.54
CA TYR A 215 -4.43 13.72 -1.19
C TYR A 215 -3.16 13.95 -0.37
N TYR A 216 -1.98 13.76 -0.95
CA TYR A 216 -0.71 13.88 -0.23
C TYR A 216 -0.15 15.30 -0.16
N THR A 217 -0.50 16.19 -1.13
CA THR A 217 0.07 17.54 -1.16
C THR A 217 -0.75 18.60 -0.42
N ILE A 218 -2.06 18.40 -0.27
CA ILE A 218 -2.94 19.41 0.35
C ILE A 218 -2.93 19.25 1.88
N PRO A 219 -2.56 20.30 2.66
CA PRO A 219 -2.69 20.28 4.11
C PRO A 219 -4.17 20.25 4.55
N SER A 220 -4.47 19.57 5.66
CA SER A 220 -5.85 19.43 6.19
C SER A 220 -6.46 20.75 6.64
N THR A 221 -5.65 21.76 6.96
CA THR A 221 -6.08 23.10 7.39
C THR A 221 -6.33 24.07 6.23
N SER A 222 -5.95 23.72 5.01
CA SER A 222 -6.09 24.56 3.82
C SER A 222 -7.55 24.75 3.41
N TYR A 223 -7.86 25.89 2.76
CA TYR A 223 -9.13 26.09 2.06
C TYR A 223 -9.41 25.08 0.95
N LEU A 224 -8.36 24.43 0.44
CA LEU A 224 -8.45 23.38 -0.59
C LEU A 224 -8.66 22.00 0.02
N CYS A 225 -8.79 21.86 1.34
CA CYS A 225 -8.95 20.57 2.00
C CYS A 225 -10.15 19.73 1.47
N PRO A 226 -11.26 20.28 0.96
CA PRO A 226 -12.31 19.49 0.34
C PRO A 226 -11.80 18.64 -0.84
N LEU A 227 -10.80 19.11 -1.60
CA LEU A 227 -10.21 18.33 -2.71
C LEU A 227 -9.39 17.13 -2.21
N LYS A 228 -8.84 17.21 -1.00
CA LYS A 228 -8.16 16.09 -0.34
C LYS A 228 -9.15 15.02 0.13
N TYR A 229 -10.27 15.43 0.71
CA TYR A 229 -11.20 14.53 1.38
C TYR A 229 -12.37 14.07 0.50
N ILE A 230 -12.71 14.82 -0.58
CA ILE A 230 -13.65 14.38 -1.62
C ILE A 230 -12.87 13.70 -2.75
N ASN A 231 -12.30 12.54 -2.44
CA ASN A 231 -11.39 11.85 -3.33
C ASN A 231 -11.46 10.34 -3.05
N ILE A 232 -11.16 9.51 -4.05
CA ILE A 232 -11.28 8.04 -3.96
C ILE A 232 -10.36 7.46 -2.88
N LEU A 233 -9.17 8.02 -2.68
CA LEU A 233 -8.24 7.53 -1.66
C LEU A 233 -8.75 7.81 -0.25
N ALA A 234 -9.29 9.02 -0.01
CA ALA A 234 -9.92 9.35 1.26
C ALA A 234 -11.17 8.48 1.51
N TYR A 235 -11.94 8.23 0.46
CA TYR A 235 -13.13 7.38 0.53
C TYR A 235 -12.79 5.91 0.77
N ALA A 236 -11.68 5.39 0.22
CA ALA A 236 -11.22 4.04 0.50
C ALA A 236 -10.87 3.86 1.98
N ASN A 237 -10.34 4.89 2.64
CA ASN A 237 -10.02 4.86 4.07
C ASN A 237 -11.24 5.16 4.97
N THR A 238 -12.33 4.43 4.77
CA THR A 238 -13.61 4.66 5.46
C THR A 238 -13.52 4.45 6.98
N LYS A 239 -12.55 3.66 7.48
CA LYS A 239 -12.31 3.47 8.92
C LYS A 239 -11.99 4.80 9.61
N ASP A 240 -11.14 5.63 9.02
CA ASP A 240 -10.73 6.92 9.60
C ASP A 240 -11.89 7.92 9.72
N LEU A 241 -12.92 7.77 8.87
CA LEU A 241 -14.15 8.55 8.96
C LEU A 241 -14.85 8.40 10.32
N PHE A 242 -14.72 7.23 10.94
CA PHE A 242 -15.34 6.90 12.22
C PHE A 242 -14.34 6.96 13.39
N ALA A 243 -13.04 6.77 13.12
CA ALA A 243 -12.01 6.67 14.15
C ALA A 243 -11.60 8.01 14.72
N SER A 244 -11.60 9.06 13.91
CA SER A 244 -11.08 10.37 14.30
C SER A 244 -12.10 11.48 14.10
N TYR A 245 -12.16 12.39 15.07
CA TYR A 245 -12.90 13.64 14.92
C TYR A 245 -12.13 14.59 14.02
N LEU A 246 -12.73 14.99 12.91
CA LEU A 246 -12.12 15.89 11.94
C LEU A 246 -13.16 16.88 11.39
N ASN A 247 -12.84 18.16 11.47
CA ASN A 247 -13.59 19.21 10.79
C ASN A 247 -12.81 19.76 9.62
N LEU A 248 -13.48 19.88 8.49
CA LEU A 248 -12.91 20.43 7.26
C LEU A 248 -13.15 21.93 7.18
N ASN A 249 -12.18 22.66 6.65
CA ASN A 249 -12.28 24.07 6.39
C ASN A 249 -13.11 24.33 5.13
N ILE A 250 -14.40 24.60 5.29
CA ILE A 250 -15.30 24.96 4.18
C ILE A 250 -15.64 26.45 4.29
N PHE A 251 -15.04 27.25 3.43
CA PHE A 251 -15.16 28.72 3.41
C PHE A 251 -14.95 29.38 4.78
N GLY A 252 -13.93 28.92 5.53
CA GLY A 252 -13.58 29.45 6.85
C GLY A 252 -14.46 28.96 8.01
N LYS A 253 -15.36 28.01 7.76
CA LYS A 253 -16.21 27.38 8.79
C LYS A 253 -15.78 25.93 9.00
N PRO A 254 -15.72 25.44 10.25
CA PRO A 254 -15.50 24.03 10.54
C PRO A 254 -16.79 23.25 10.24
N VAL A 255 -16.68 22.27 9.32
CA VAL A 255 -17.77 21.37 8.97
C VAL A 255 -17.30 19.94 9.19
N ASN A 256 -18.08 19.15 9.92
CA ASN A 256 -17.72 17.78 10.24
C ASN A 256 -17.49 16.95 8.97
N TYR A 257 -16.38 16.22 8.94
CA TYR A 257 -15.95 15.41 7.79
C TYR A 257 -17.00 14.37 7.38
N MET A 258 -17.69 13.75 8.35
CA MET A 258 -18.74 12.78 8.05
C MET A 258 -19.91 13.41 7.26
N ALA A 259 -20.32 14.62 7.60
CA ALA A 259 -21.37 15.32 6.87
C ALA A 259 -20.93 15.65 5.43
N VAL A 260 -19.67 16.06 5.26
CA VAL A 260 -19.07 16.31 3.94
C VAL A 260 -18.98 15.04 3.12
N PHE A 261 -18.55 13.93 3.74
CA PHE A 261 -18.46 12.63 3.09
C PHE A 261 -19.83 12.17 2.57
N VAL A 262 -20.84 12.14 3.42
CA VAL A 262 -22.20 11.72 3.03
C VAL A 262 -22.76 12.63 1.94
N GLY A 263 -22.68 13.94 2.11
CA GLY A 263 -23.17 14.91 1.14
C GLY A 263 -22.46 14.78 -0.22
N SER A 264 -21.13 14.71 -0.22
CA SER A 264 -20.35 14.61 -1.45
C SER A 264 -20.51 13.25 -2.13
N ALA A 265 -20.61 12.15 -1.39
CA ALA A 265 -20.85 10.83 -1.96
C ALA A 265 -22.21 10.76 -2.68
N ILE A 266 -23.27 11.30 -2.08
CA ILE A 266 -24.60 11.36 -2.72
C ILE A 266 -24.56 12.22 -3.98
N VAL A 267 -23.96 13.41 -3.90
CA VAL A 267 -23.86 14.34 -5.05
C VAL A 267 -23.04 13.72 -6.19
N LEU A 268 -21.90 13.14 -5.89
CA LEU A 268 -21.06 12.46 -6.88
C LEU A 268 -21.80 11.27 -7.51
N LEU A 269 -22.45 10.43 -6.70
CA LEU A 269 -23.22 9.30 -7.20
C LEU A 269 -24.31 9.73 -8.18
N LEU A 270 -25.05 10.77 -7.84
CA LEU A 270 -26.11 11.32 -8.70
C LEU A 270 -25.53 11.92 -9.99
N ILE A 271 -24.52 12.78 -9.87
CA ILE A 271 -23.90 13.45 -11.04
C ILE A 271 -23.31 12.40 -11.98
N LEU A 272 -22.49 11.48 -11.48
CA LEU A 272 -21.85 10.46 -12.30
C LEU A 272 -22.87 9.52 -12.95
N SER A 273 -23.93 9.14 -12.22
CA SER A 273 -24.98 8.27 -12.74
C SER A 273 -25.80 8.96 -13.83
N ILE A 274 -26.27 10.19 -13.60
CA ILE A 274 -27.06 10.94 -14.57
C ILE A 274 -26.23 11.23 -15.81
N LEU A 275 -24.99 11.70 -15.64
CA LEU A 275 -24.10 12.04 -16.74
C LEU A 275 -23.79 10.82 -17.62
N SER A 276 -23.49 9.67 -16.98
CA SER A 276 -23.20 8.44 -17.70
C SER A 276 -24.37 7.91 -18.50
N VAL A 277 -25.59 7.94 -17.94
CA VAL A 277 -26.83 7.54 -18.65
C VAL A 277 -27.17 8.49 -19.78
N LEU A 278 -27.02 9.80 -19.58
CA LEU A 278 -27.25 10.81 -20.63
C LEU A 278 -26.25 10.65 -21.79
N ILE A 279 -24.97 10.47 -21.50
CA ILE A 279 -23.95 10.26 -22.53
C ILE A 279 -24.24 8.95 -23.26
N PHE A 280 -24.53 7.86 -22.53
CA PHE A 280 -24.90 6.58 -23.12
C PHE A 280 -26.10 6.72 -24.07
N SER A 281 -27.15 7.42 -23.67
CA SER A 281 -28.38 7.59 -24.48
C SER A 281 -28.17 8.43 -25.72
N LYS A 282 -27.31 9.48 -25.64
CA LYS A 282 -27.04 10.43 -26.75
C LYS A 282 -25.89 9.99 -27.66
N GLN A 283 -25.10 9.02 -27.27
CA GLN A 283 -23.93 8.57 -28.02
C GLN A 283 -24.36 8.06 -29.39
N ARG A 284 -23.97 8.76 -30.44
CA ARG A 284 -24.21 8.32 -31.81
C ARG A 284 -23.26 7.17 -32.12
N VAL A 285 -23.76 6.12 -32.76
CA VAL A 285 -22.91 5.07 -33.36
C VAL A 285 -22.26 5.65 -34.59
N ILE A 286 -21.27 6.49 -34.38
CA ILE A 286 -20.38 6.87 -35.45
C ILE A 286 -19.46 5.67 -35.59
N LYS A 287 -19.49 4.95 -36.71
CA LYS A 287 -18.38 4.08 -37.11
C LYS A 287 -17.13 4.88 -36.81
N SER A 288 -16.39 4.50 -35.79
CA SER A 288 -15.20 5.19 -35.40
C SER A 288 -14.26 5.19 -36.60
N ARG A 289 -14.35 6.24 -37.40
CA ARG A 289 -13.19 6.67 -38.15
C ARG A 289 -12.24 7.05 -37.05
N THR A 290 -11.49 6.03 -36.59
CA THR A 290 -10.42 6.23 -35.61
C THR A 290 -9.59 7.34 -36.22
N ARG A 291 -9.82 8.58 -35.77
CA ARG A 291 -8.78 9.59 -35.81
C ARG A 291 -7.72 8.93 -34.92
N LYS A 292 -6.89 8.11 -35.57
CA LYS A 292 -5.65 7.67 -35.00
C LYS A 292 -5.03 8.98 -34.58
N PHE A 293 -5.08 9.29 -33.30
CA PHE A 293 -4.19 10.26 -32.72
C PHE A 293 -2.85 9.59 -32.93
N SER A 294 -2.34 9.81 -34.12
CA SER A 294 -1.10 9.23 -34.58
C SER A 294 -0.03 10.00 -33.84
N LEU A 295 0.42 9.47 -32.69
CA LEU A 295 1.79 9.67 -32.22
C LEU A 295 2.80 9.27 -33.32
N ALA A 296 2.32 8.78 -34.48
CA ALA A 296 3.09 8.47 -35.68
C ALA A 296 3.77 9.68 -36.35
N LYS A 297 3.53 10.91 -35.89
CA LYS A 297 4.42 12.04 -36.20
C LYS A 297 5.74 11.97 -35.43
N PHE A 298 5.78 11.21 -34.34
CA PHE A 298 7.01 10.77 -33.67
C PHE A 298 7.37 9.33 -34.11
N SER A 299 7.46 9.10 -35.42
CA SER A 299 8.03 7.88 -35.96
C SER A 299 9.55 7.97 -35.78
N ILE A 300 10.04 7.49 -34.64
CA ILE A 300 11.47 7.25 -34.41
C ILE A 300 12.01 6.24 -35.44
N PHE A 301 11.14 5.45 -36.04
CA PHE A 301 11.45 4.46 -37.09
C PHE A 301 10.75 4.85 -38.41
N LYS A 302 11.35 5.75 -39.17
CA LYS A 302 10.97 6.11 -40.54
C LYS A 302 11.41 5.07 -41.57
N GLY A 303 11.39 3.79 -41.27
CA GLY A 303 11.77 2.76 -42.22
C GLY A 303 10.86 1.54 -42.12
N ARG A 304 10.53 0.92 -43.24
CA ARG A 304 10.01 -0.44 -43.30
C ARG A 304 11.14 -1.39 -42.88
N THR A 305 11.35 -1.55 -41.57
CA THR A 305 12.35 -2.49 -41.08
C THR A 305 11.82 -3.91 -41.31
N THR A 306 12.57 -4.69 -42.06
CA THR A 306 12.33 -6.13 -42.24
C THR A 306 12.81 -6.94 -41.03
N ASN A 307 13.39 -6.29 -40.05
CA ASN A 307 13.89 -6.94 -38.83
C ASN A 307 12.73 -7.29 -37.89
N LEU A 308 12.54 -8.59 -37.66
CA LEU A 308 11.46 -9.13 -36.84
C LEU A 308 11.51 -8.62 -35.39
N PHE A 309 12.70 -8.55 -34.81
CA PHE A 309 12.89 -8.07 -33.42
C PHE A 309 12.43 -6.63 -33.26
N LEU A 310 12.80 -5.72 -34.18
CA LEU A 310 12.37 -4.32 -34.12
C LEU A 310 10.85 -4.15 -34.31
N GLN A 311 10.25 -5.01 -35.15
CA GLN A 311 8.79 -5.01 -35.32
C GLN A 311 8.06 -5.47 -34.04
N GLU A 312 8.55 -6.51 -33.38
CA GLU A 312 8.01 -6.97 -32.11
C GLU A 312 8.23 -5.92 -31.00
N CYS A 313 9.40 -5.27 -30.93
CA CYS A 313 9.66 -4.14 -30.04
C CYS A 313 8.61 -3.03 -30.25
N TYR A 314 8.37 -2.64 -31.50
CA TYR A 314 7.37 -1.62 -31.83
C TYR A 314 5.96 -2.02 -31.35
N LYS A 315 5.57 -3.28 -31.56
CA LYS A 315 4.26 -3.78 -31.12
C LYS A 315 4.11 -3.68 -29.58
N VAL A 316 5.12 -4.08 -28.82
CA VAL A 316 5.04 -4.14 -27.37
C VAL A 316 5.21 -2.74 -26.77
N PHE A 317 6.26 -2.01 -27.13
CA PHE A 317 6.56 -0.71 -26.52
C PHE A 317 5.60 0.40 -26.96
N ILE A 318 5.24 0.44 -28.24
CA ILE A 318 4.38 1.50 -28.79
C ILE A 318 2.93 1.03 -28.90
N GLY A 319 2.67 -0.13 -29.53
CA GLY A 319 1.33 -0.70 -29.71
C GLY A 319 0.69 -1.10 -28.38
N GLY A 320 1.41 -1.83 -27.54
CA GLY A 320 1.02 -2.24 -26.21
C GLY A 320 1.20 -1.16 -25.14
N LYS A 321 1.82 -0.01 -25.50
CA LYS A 321 2.10 1.13 -24.62
C LYS A 321 2.98 0.80 -23.38
N ALA A 322 3.73 -0.30 -23.41
CA ALA A 322 4.64 -0.66 -22.34
C ALA A 322 5.66 0.45 -22.07
N LEU A 323 6.14 1.16 -23.09
CA LEU A 323 7.04 2.30 -22.93
C LEU A 323 6.40 3.45 -22.11
N LEU A 324 5.14 3.76 -22.36
CA LEU A 324 4.42 4.80 -21.62
C LEU A 324 4.24 4.40 -20.14
N ILE A 325 3.92 3.14 -19.90
CA ILE A 325 3.79 2.59 -18.53
C ILE A 325 5.14 2.66 -17.82
N LEU A 326 6.23 2.25 -18.46
CA LEU A 326 7.59 2.30 -17.89
C LEU A 326 8.04 3.74 -17.59
N ILE A 327 7.77 4.70 -18.49
CA ILE A 327 8.09 6.11 -18.25
C ILE A 327 7.26 6.65 -17.08
N ALA A 328 5.96 6.38 -17.04
CA ALA A 328 5.11 6.79 -15.92
C ALA A 328 5.63 6.20 -14.60
N PHE A 329 6.02 4.94 -14.60
CA PHE A 329 6.59 4.28 -13.44
C PHE A 329 7.91 4.91 -13.02
N ALA A 330 8.83 5.17 -13.95
CA ALA A 330 10.10 5.84 -13.68
C ALA A 330 9.89 7.24 -13.07
N VAL A 331 8.92 8.00 -13.60
CA VAL A 331 8.56 9.31 -13.05
C VAL A 331 8.00 9.18 -11.64
N ILE A 332 7.08 8.26 -11.40
CA ILE A 332 6.52 8.01 -10.06
C ILE A 332 7.63 7.62 -9.09
N THR A 333 8.51 6.70 -9.47
CA THR A 333 9.65 6.29 -8.63
C THR A 333 10.59 7.45 -8.34
N ALA A 334 10.87 8.30 -9.34
CA ALA A 334 11.73 9.46 -9.17
C ALA A 334 11.11 10.54 -8.26
N VAL A 335 9.79 10.79 -8.40
CA VAL A 335 9.07 11.76 -7.56
C VAL A 335 8.88 11.25 -6.13
N SER A 336 8.65 9.95 -5.98
CA SER A 336 8.50 9.30 -4.66
C SER A 336 9.85 8.97 -4.02
N TYR A 337 10.96 9.27 -4.70
CA TYR A 337 12.28 9.01 -4.16
C TYR A 337 12.55 9.92 -2.97
N SER A 338 12.68 9.33 -1.81
CA SER A 338 13.19 9.98 -0.61
C SER A 338 14.51 9.28 -0.23
N PRO A 339 15.61 10.03 -0.11
CA PRO A 339 16.85 9.43 0.36
C PRO A 339 16.63 8.88 1.76
N ILE A 340 16.99 7.62 1.95
CA ILE A 340 17.03 7.03 3.28
C ILE A 340 18.23 7.66 3.98
N SER A 341 17.98 8.41 5.04
CA SER A 341 19.02 8.78 6.00
C SER A 341 19.01 7.72 7.10
N GLU A 342 20.18 7.38 7.60
CA GLU A 342 20.26 6.59 8.83
C GLU A 342 19.52 7.40 9.90
N SER A 343 18.35 6.91 10.30
CA SER A 343 17.55 7.51 11.37
C SER A 343 17.58 6.57 12.56
N PHE A 344 17.96 7.12 13.69
CA PHE A 344 17.91 6.41 14.94
C PHE A 344 16.56 6.71 15.60
N SER A 345 15.77 5.68 15.85
CA SER A 345 14.47 5.82 16.52
C SER A 345 14.64 6.01 18.02
N SER A 346 15.78 5.59 18.57
CA SER A 346 16.15 5.77 19.96
C SER A 346 17.64 6.08 20.11
N ALA A 347 18.02 6.59 21.28
CA ALA A 347 19.42 6.76 21.63
C ALA A 347 20.16 5.41 21.68
N ASP A 348 19.45 4.33 22.00
CA ASP A 348 20.02 2.99 22.08
C ASP A 348 20.57 2.51 20.74
N GLU A 349 19.90 2.81 19.63
CA GLU A 349 20.41 2.48 18.28
C GLU A 349 21.74 3.18 17.96
N VAL A 350 21.92 4.41 18.46
CA VAL A 350 23.19 5.16 18.30
C VAL A 350 24.30 4.48 19.11
N TYR A 351 23.99 4.06 20.34
CA TYR A 351 24.94 3.34 21.18
C TYR A 351 25.25 1.94 20.64
N TYR A 352 24.26 1.22 20.15
CA TYR A 352 24.43 -0.08 19.47
C TYR A 352 25.41 0.04 18.31
N LYS A 353 25.20 1.01 17.44
CA LYS A 353 26.12 1.28 16.32
C LYS A 353 27.54 1.57 16.81
N GLN A 354 27.69 2.41 17.83
CA GLN A 354 29.02 2.74 18.37
C GLN A 354 29.75 1.49 18.91
N TYR A 355 29.04 0.63 19.64
CA TYR A 355 29.61 -0.61 20.15
C TYR A 355 29.94 -1.60 19.02
N MET A 356 29.03 -1.80 18.06
CA MET A 356 29.27 -2.72 16.95
C MET A 356 30.47 -2.27 16.09
N LEU A 357 30.63 -0.97 15.87
CA LEU A 357 31.80 -0.43 15.17
C LEU A 357 33.09 -0.54 15.99
N LYS A 358 33.00 -0.41 17.32
CA LYS A 358 34.14 -0.58 18.23
C LYS A 358 34.66 -2.01 18.27
N PHE A 359 33.76 -2.99 18.14
CA PHE A 359 34.08 -4.42 18.16
C PHE A 359 34.16 -5.04 16.76
N GLU A 360 34.06 -4.28 15.66
CA GLU A 360 34.04 -4.78 14.28
C GLU A 360 35.15 -5.82 14.00
N GLY A 361 34.80 -6.90 13.25
CA GLY A 361 35.70 -7.97 12.83
C GLY A 361 35.59 -9.24 13.69
N GLU A 362 36.57 -10.13 13.58
CA GLU A 362 36.57 -11.46 14.21
C GLU A 362 36.36 -11.37 15.74
N TYR A 363 35.61 -12.35 16.29
CA TYR A 363 35.46 -12.53 17.71
C TYR A 363 36.79 -13.01 18.32
N THR A 364 37.34 -12.25 19.28
CA THR A 364 38.61 -12.57 19.95
C THR A 364 38.46 -12.54 21.45
N ALA A 365 39.34 -13.29 22.18
CA ALA A 365 39.36 -13.27 23.61
C ALA A 365 39.66 -11.87 24.23
N GLU A 366 40.33 -10.99 23.47
CA GLU A 366 40.56 -9.60 23.88
C GLU A 366 39.27 -8.80 23.83
N LYS A 367 38.46 -8.96 22.78
CA LYS A 367 37.15 -8.30 22.67
C LYS A 367 36.20 -8.79 23.76
N GLN A 368 36.21 -10.08 24.08
CA GLN A 368 35.43 -10.61 25.20
C GLN A 368 35.82 -9.94 26.54
N LYS A 369 37.12 -9.79 26.82
CA LYS A 369 37.56 -9.07 28.03
C LYS A 369 37.10 -7.61 28.05
N MET A 370 37.05 -6.95 26.88
CA MET A 370 36.53 -5.58 26.77
C MET A 370 35.02 -5.52 27.03
N ILE A 371 34.27 -6.50 26.53
CA ILE A 371 32.83 -6.64 26.78
C ILE A 371 32.59 -6.90 28.29
N ASP A 372 33.32 -7.83 28.89
CA ASP A 372 33.20 -8.14 30.32
C ASP A 372 33.57 -6.92 31.19
N ALA A 373 34.59 -6.17 30.82
CA ALA A 373 34.97 -4.95 31.52
C ALA A 373 33.90 -3.84 31.43
N GLU A 374 33.23 -3.72 30.29
CA GLU A 374 32.15 -2.77 30.12
C GLU A 374 30.89 -3.20 30.89
N ALA A 375 30.57 -4.52 30.87
CA ALA A 375 29.49 -5.09 31.67
C ALA A 375 29.70 -4.82 33.19
N GLN A 376 30.97 -4.97 33.67
CA GLN A 376 31.32 -4.69 35.06
C GLN A 376 31.07 -3.22 35.42
N LYS A 377 31.37 -2.27 34.52
CA LYS A 377 31.10 -0.84 34.75
C LYS A 377 29.61 -0.55 34.95
N PHE A 378 28.75 -1.17 34.14
CA PHE A 378 27.30 -1.02 34.31
C PHE A 378 26.82 -1.64 35.61
N ALA A 379 27.31 -2.84 35.96
CA ALA A 379 26.99 -3.49 37.23
C ALA A 379 27.42 -2.64 38.44
N ASP A 380 28.64 -2.10 38.42
CA ASP A 380 29.15 -1.23 39.46
C ASP A 380 28.36 0.09 39.58
N ALA A 381 27.95 0.66 38.44
CA ALA A 381 27.11 1.87 38.39
C ALA A 381 25.71 1.61 38.97
N GLN A 382 25.08 0.48 38.62
CA GLN A 382 23.79 0.08 39.17
C GLN A 382 23.87 -0.17 40.69
N MET A 383 24.91 -0.85 41.14
CA MET A 383 25.13 -1.12 42.58
C MET A 383 25.27 0.19 43.36
N LYS A 384 26.13 1.11 42.91
CA LYS A 384 26.29 2.42 43.53
C LYS A 384 25.01 3.25 43.51
N MET A 385 24.26 3.23 42.40
CA MET A 385 22.97 3.91 42.31
C MET A 385 21.97 3.36 43.32
N SER A 386 21.89 2.03 43.46
CA SER A 386 20.99 1.39 44.43
C SER A 386 21.39 1.66 45.87
N GLU A 387 22.70 1.69 46.20
CA GLU A 387 23.22 2.05 47.52
C GLU A 387 22.93 3.52 47.89
N GLU A 388 23.16 4.44 46.95
CA GLU A 388 22.84 5.86 47.16
C GLU A 388 21.33 6.09 47.28
N MET A 389 20.50 5.38 46.52
CA MET A 389 19.02 5.44 46.64
C MET A 389 18.54 4.92 48.00
N ALA A 390 19.13 3.83 48.49
CA ALA A 390 18.78 3.26 49.81
C ALA A 390 19.16 4.17 51.00
N ASN A 391 20.19 5.01 50.81
CA ASN A 391 20.71 5.90 51.85
C ASN A 391 20.18 7.35 51.75
N SER A 392 19.34 7.68 50.76
CA SER A 392 18.85 9.05 50.54
C SER A 392 17.41 9.23 51.00
N ASP A 393 17.17 10.19 51.90
CA ASP A 393 15.85 10.64 52.29
C ASP A 393 15.27 11.65 51.27
N GLY A 394 14.84 11.17 50.11
CA GLY A 394 14.02 11.98 49.18
C GLY A 394 14.64 12.46 47.86
N ASP A 395 15.95 12.32 47.62
CA ASP A 395 16.63 12.82 46.38
C ASP A 395 16.77 11.79 45.24
N GLY A 396 15.86 10.82 45.15
CA GLY A 396 15.94 9.72 44.17
C GLY A 396 16.04 10.18 42.71
N VAL A 397 15.39 11.30 42.33
CA VAL A 397 15.46 11.85 40.99
C VAL A 397 16.86 12.40 40.66
N PHE A 398 17.51 13.05 41.62
CA PHE A 398 18.86 13.57 41.43
C PHE A 398 19.90 12.44 41.30
N ILE A 399 19.73 11.37 42.07
CA ILE A 399 20.56 10.16 41.95
C ILE A 399 20.37 9.50 40.59
N MET A 400 19.13 9.33 40.12
CA MET A 400 18.86 8.82 38.77
C MET A 400 19.53 9.66 37.67
N MET A 401 19.42 10.99 37.73
CA MET A 401 20.09 11.91 36.81
C MET A 401 21.61 11.77 36.83
N LYS A 402 22.21 11.58 38.01
CA LYS A 402 23.66 11.40 38.17
C LYS A 402 24.21 10.17 37.44
N TYR A 403 23.44 9.07 37.43
CA TYR A 403 23.83 7.82 36.76
C TYR A 403 23.26 7.65 35.35
N GLN A 404 22.37 8.53 34.91
CA GLN A 404 21.69 8.44 33.62
C GLN A 404 22.67 8.36 32.44
N ASP A 405 23.70 9.19 32.42
CA ASP A 405 24.68 9.22 31.34
C ASP A 405 25.51 7.93 31.27
N ILE A 406 25.75 7.28 32.42
CA ILE A 406 26.53 6.05 32.51
C ILE A 406 25.67 4.85 32.10
N LEU A 407 24.39 4.84 32.52
CA LEU A 407 23.47 3.72 32.31
C LEU A 407 22.69 3.84 30.97
N ALA A 408 22.66 5.02 30.34
CA ALA A 408 21.97 5.21 29.08
C ALA A 408 22.35 4.21 27.99
N PRO A 409 23.64 3.81 27.81
CA PRO A 409 24.02 2.84 26.80
C PRO A 409 23.76 1.38 27.18
N GLN A 410 23.30 1.09 28.39
CA GLN A 410 23.22 -0.27 28.92
C GLN A 410 22.34 -1.19 28.08
N TYR A 411 21.15 -0.74 27.69
CA TYR A 411 20.24 -1.55 26.89
C TYR A 411 20.88 -1.97 25.54
N ALA A 412 21.48 -1.01 24.85
CA ALA A 412 22.20 -1.29 23.62
C ALA A 412 23.40 -2.22 23.82
N PHE A 413 24.09 -2.08 24.96
CA PHE A 413 25.20 -2.95 25.30
C PHE A 413 24.74 -4.39 25.60
N ASP A 414 23.58 -4.57 26.22
CA ASP A 414 23.01 -5.90 26.47
C ASP A 414 22.69 -6.62 25.16
N GLU A 415 22.22 -5.92 24.11
CA GLU A 415 22.07 -6.50 22.78
C GLU A 415 23.43 -6.92 22.17
N VAL A 416 24.45 -6.09 22.31
CA VAL A 416 25.82 -6.42 21.85
C VAL A 416 26.37 -7.63 22.60
N LYS A 417 26.08 -7.76 23.90
CA LYS A 417 26.49 -8.92 24.72
C LYS A 417 25.79 -10.20 24.25
N GLN A 418 24.48 -10.15 23.98
CA GLN A 418 23.74 -11.28 23.41
C GLN A 418 24.33 -11.69 22.05
N HIS A 419 24.66 -10.70 21.23
CA HIS A 419 25.32 -10.95 19.94
C HIS A 419 26.71 -11.59 20.13
N ALA A 420 27.49 -11.17 21.13
CA ALA A 420 28.76 -11.78 21.47
C ALA A 420 28.59 -13.25 21.92
N GLU A 421 27.59 -13.54 22.74
CA GLU A 421 27.24 -14.91 23.17
C GLU A 421 26.86 -15.79 21.96
N TYR A 422 26.10 -15.25 21.01
CA TYR A 422 25.79 -15.92 19.75
C TYR A 422 27.08 -16.23 18.94
N LEU A 423 27.97 -15.24 18.79
CA LEU A 423 29.24 -15.43 18.05
C LEU A 423 30.17 -16.44 18.69
N GLN A 424 30.11 -16.68 20.01
CA GLN A 424 30.87 -17.75 20.67
C GLN A 424 30.45 -19.15 20.22
N THR A 425 29.19 -19.32 19.84
CA THR A 425 28.64 -20.61 19.39
C THR A 425 28.75 -20.81 17.88
N THR A 426 29.13 -19.75 17.15
CA THR A 426 29.15 -19.73 15.68
C THR A 426 30.59 -19.76 15.17
N GLU A 427 30.95 -20.80 14.38
CA GLU A 427 32.25 -20.86 13.72
C GLU A 427 32.39 -19.73 12.69
N ASP A 428 33.51 -19.03 12.67
CA ASP A 428 33.86 -17.94 11.75
C ASP A 428 32.97 -16.66 11.86
N GLY A 429 32.10 -16.56 12.87
CA GLY A 429 31.28 -15.37 13.10
C GLY A 429 32.09 -14.11 13.42
N GLN A 430 31.69 -12.98 12.86
CA GLN A 430 32.36 -11.68 13.05
C GLN A 430 31.37 -10.64 13.57
N PHE A 431 31.87 -9.67 14.36
CA PHE A 431 31.06 -8.49 14.68
C PHE A 431 30.88 -7.62 13.45
N VAL A 432 29.65 -7.43 13.02
CA VAL A 432 29.25 -6.61 11.88
C VAL A 432 28.07 -5.74 12.30
N TYR A 433 28.15 -4.44 11.99
CA TYR A 433 26.98 -3.58 12.17
C TYR A 433 25.88 -3.99 11.16
N ASP A 434 24.86 -4.64 11.66
CA ASP A 434 23.91 -5.45 10.88
C ASP A 434 22.62 -4.72 10.51
N SER A 435 22.31 -3.55 11.12
CA SER A 435 21.04 -2.82 10.91
C SER A 435 20.72 -2.55 9.44
N GLY A 436 21.71 -2.13 8.65
CA GLY A 436 21.51 -1.92 7.21
C GLY A 436 21.29 -3.22 6.43
N TYR A 437 21.99 -4.29 6.81
CA TYR A 437 21.82 -5.60 6.18
C TYR A 437 20.49 -6.24 6.54
N LYS A 438 20.04 -6.13 7.79
CA LYS A 438 18.71 -6.60 8.22
C LYS A 438 17.58 -5.98 7.39
N LEU A 439 17.69 -4.70 7.00
CA LEU A 439 16.74 -4.04 6.11
C LEU A 439 16.71 -4.63 4.69
N LEU A 440 17.82 -5.20 4.21
CA LEU A 440 17.94 -5.77 2.86
C LEU A 440 17.64 -7.27 2.81
N THR A 441 17.76 -7.97 3.94
CA THR A 441 17.67 -9.44 4.02
C THR A 441 16.32 -9.97 4.47
N GLY A 442 15.34 -9.11 4.71
CA GLY A 442 13.98 -9.53 5.04
C GLY A 442 13.70 -9.79 6.51
N GLY A 443 14.52 -9.26 7.45
CA GLY A 443 14.23 -9.29 8.89
C GLY A 443 12.90 -8.61 9.24
N GLU A 444 12.44 -8.73 10.48
CA GLU A 444 11.15 -8.21 10.96
C GLU A 444 10.88 -6.73 10.60
N THR A 445 11.93 -5.92 10.55
CA THR A 445 11.89 -4.51 10.14
C THR A 445 11.77 -4.29 8.63
N ALA A 446 12.17 -5.25 7.80
CA ALA A 446 12.18 -5.14 6.33
C ALA A 446 10.90 -5.68 5.66
N GLY A 447 10.15 -6.56 6.32
CA GLY A 447 9.04 -7.31 5.72
C GLY A 447 8.02 -6.48 4.95
N ASN A 448 7.63 -5.32 5.45
CA ASN A 448 6.68 -4.42 4.78
C ASN A 448 7.26 -3.76 3.51
N LYS A 449 8.57 -3.49 3.47
CA LYS A 449 9.24 -2.87 2.32
C LYS A 449 9.44 -3.86 1.19
N ASP A 450 9.94 -5.04 1.48
CA ASP A 450 10.15 -6.11 0.49
C ASP A 450 8.85 -6.50 -0.18
N LEU A 451 7.79 -6.67 0.60
CA LEU A 451 6.46 -6.91 0.09
C LEU A 451 5.97 -5.79 -0.84
N THR A 452 6.13 -4.53 -0.45
CA THR A 452 5.73 -3.38 -1.27
C THR A 452 6.49 -3.35 -2.60
N LEU A 453 7.80 -3.60 -2.57
CA LEU A 453 8.64 -3.67 -3.75
C LEU A 453 8.24 -4.86 -4.66
N GLY A 454 8.02 -6.04 -4.08
CA GLY A 454 7.57 -7.24 -4.81
C GLY A 454 6.22 -7.03 -5.47
N LEU A 455 5.23 -6.50 -4.74
CA LEU A 455 3.89 -6.20 -5.26
C LEU A 455 3.94 -5.17 -6.39
N THR A 456 4.76 -4.13 -6.23
CA THR A 456 4.93 -3.07 -7.24
C THR A 456 5.57 -3.63 -8.50
N ALA A 457 6.68 -4.38 -8.38
CA ALA A 457 7.35 -5.01 -9.51
C ALA A 457 6.42 -5.97 -10.25
N MET A 458 5.69 -6.84 -9.52
CA MET A 458 4.76 -7.80 -10.09
C MET A 458 3.63 -7.12 -10.86
N THR A 459 3.04 -6.07 -10.28
CA THR A 459 1.99 -5.29 -10.93
C THR A 459 2.48 -4.67 -12.24
N MET A 460 3.69 -4.13 -12.26
CA MET A 460 4.27 -3.53 -13.45
C MET A 460 4.57 -4.55 -14.54
N VAL A 461 5.06 -5.75 -14.17
CA VAL A 461 5.28 -6.85 -15.12
C VAL A 461 3.96 -7.29 -15.76
N ILE A 462 2.88 -7.42 -14.97
CA ILE A 462 1.54 -7.75 -15.48
C ILE A 462 1.06 -6.68 -16.46
N LEU A 463 1.13 -5.40 -16.10
CA LEU A 463 0.66 -4.29 -16.93
C LEU A 463 1.40 -4.20 -18.26
N CYS A 464 2.72 -4.44 -18.27
CA CYS A 464 3.53 -4.34 -19.48
C CYS A 464 3.39 -5.56 -20.41
N LEU A 465 3.19 -6.77 -19.87
CA LEU A 465 3.34 -8.00 -20.65
C LEU A 465 2.03 -8.68 -21.07
N THR A 466 0.89 -8.32 -20.46
CA THR A 466 -0.42 -8.93 -20.81
C THR A 466 -0.81 -8.75 -22.29
N TYR A 467 -0.32 -7.70 -22.93
CA TYR A 467 -0.63 -7.37 -24.32
C TYR A 467 0.09 -8.27 -25.33
N VAL A 468 1.22 -8.86 -24.99
CA VAL A 468 2.20 -9.43 -25.93
C VAL A 468 1.63 -10.48 -26.89
N TYR A 469 0.89 -11.47 -26.39
CA TYR A 469 0.24 -12.49 -27.22
C TYR A 469 -1.24 -12.20 -27.47
N ALA A 470 -1.94 -11.72 -26.46
CA ALA A 470 -3.39 -11.51 -26.54
C ALA A 470 -3.80 -10.56 -27.68
N ALA A 471 -3.01 -9.53 -27.95
CA ALA A 471 -3.28 -8.59 -29.02
C ALA A 471 -3.24 -9.21 -30.43
N GLU A 472 -2.38 -10.19 -30.65
CA GLU A 472 -2.29 -10.88 -31.94
C GLU A 472 -3.51 -11.74 -32.19
N TYR A 473 -4.07 -12.36 -31.15
CA TYR A 473 -5.32 -13.09 -31.26
C TYR A 473 -6.52 -12.16 -31.49
N GLN A 474 -6.56 -11.01 -30.84
CA GLN A 474 -7.64 -10.03 -31.03
C GLN A 474 -7.63 -9.40 -32.42
N THR A 475 -6.45 -9.22 -33.02
CA THR A 475 -6.31 -8.63 -34.38
C THR A 475 -6.34 -9.68 -35.47
N GLY A 476 -6.37 -10.98 -35.17
CA GLY A 476 -6.27 -12.06 -36.15
C GLY A 476 -4.85 -12.24 -36.73
N ALA A 477 -3.88 -11.43 -36.32
CA ALA A 477 -2.50 -11.49 -36.84
C ALA A 477 -1.79 -12.81 -36.51
N ASN A 478 -2.24 -13.52 -35.49
CA ASN A 478 -1.71 -14.84 -35.11
C ASN A 478 -1.82 -15.88 -36.22
N VAL A 479 -2.85 -15.82 -37.07
CA VAL A 479 -3.02 -16.75 -38.22
C VAL A 479 -1.94 -16.49 -39.26
N LEU A 480 -1.70 -15.21 -39.59
CA LEU A 480 -0.67 -14.82 -40.57
C LEU A 480 0.75 -15.15 -40.06
N LEU A 481 1.00 -14.94 -38.76
CA LEU A 481 2.31 -15.28 -38.15
C LEU A 481 2.58 -16.78 -38.19
N LYS A 482 1.60 -17.62 -37.88
CA LYS A 482 1.73 -19.07 -37.87
C LYS A 482 1.93 -19.68 -39.27
N THR A 483 1.51 -19.00 -40.33
CA THR A 483 1.68 -19.44 -41.72
C THR A 483 3.00 -18.97 -42.34
N SER A 484 3.69 -18.01 -41.74
CA SER A 484 4.99 -17.54 -42.21
C SER A 484 6.14 -18.46 -41.79
N ALA A 485 7.18 -18.57 -42.61
CA ALA A 485 8.32 -19.46 -42.37
C ALA A 485 9.06 -19.17 -41.07
N ARG A 486 9.11 -17.89 -40.62
CA ARG A 486 9.76 -17.45 -39.35
C ARG A 486 8.76 -17.05 -38.27
N GLY A 487 7.50 -17.40 -38.43
CA GLY A 487 6.43 -16.87 -37.57
C GLY A 487 6.19 -17.63 -36.27
N ARG A 488 6.86 -18.74 -36.02
CA ARG A 488 6.69 -19.55 -34.80
C ARG A 488 7.84 -19.36 -33.83
N GLU A 489 8.96 -19.98 -34.08
CA GLU A 489 10.11 -20.00 -33.18
C GLU A 489 10.82 -18.65 -33.06
N ASP A 490 11.12 -18.01 -34.20
CA ASP A 490 11.80 -16.71 -34.20
C ASP A 490 10.96 -15.63 -33.51
N THR A 491 9.64 -15.66 -33.71
CA THR A 491 8.74 -14.70 -33.04
C THR A 491 8.68 -14.95 -31.54
N PHE A 492 8.69 -16.20 -31.11
CA PHE A 492 8.73 -16.55 -29.69
C PHE A 492 10.04 -16.05 -29.04
N LEU A 493 11.19 -16.31 -29.66
CA LEU A 493 12.50 -15.86 -29.16
C LEU A 493 12.58 -14.32 -29.08
N CYS A 494 12.08 -13.63 -30.09
CA CYS A 494 12.00 -12.15 -30.08
C CYS A 494 11.14 -11.64 -28.91
N LYS A 495 9.95 -12.21 -28.69
CA LYS A 495 9.06 -11.82 -27.60
C LYS A 495 9.64 -12.14 -26.24
N PHE A 496 10.31 -13.31 -26.12
CA PHE A 496 11.00 -13.68 -24.90
C PHE A 496 12.11 -12.66 -24.56
N GLY A 497 12.96 -12.32 -25.54
CA GLY A 497 14.00 -11.31 -25.36
C GLY A 497 13.46 -9.93 -24.97
N ILE A 498 12.35 -9.50 -25.60
CA ILE A 498 11.68 -8.23 -25.23
C ILE A 498 11.13 -8.30 -23.80
N GLY A 499 10.54 -9.41 -23.42
CA GLY A 499 10.06 -9.63 -22.05
C GLY A 499 11.18 -9.53 -21.03
N VAL A 500 12.32 -10.17 -21.29
CA VAL A 500 13.53 -10.08 -20.44
C VAL A 500 13.97 -8.62 -20.30
N VAL A 501 14.03 -7.84 -21.39
CA VAL A 501 14.40 -6.42 -21.34
C VAL A 501 13.42 -5.62 -20.46
N ILE A 502 12.11 -5.83 -20.62
CA ILE A 502 11.09 -5.14 -19.81
C ILE A 502 11.21 -5.52 -18.34
N VAL A 503 11.37 -6.82 -18.04
CA VAL A 503 11.56 -7.30 -16.65
C VAL A 503 12.81 -6.69 -16.03
N THR A 504 13.93 -6.64 -16.77
CA THR A 504 15.18 -6.01 -16.32
C THR A 504 14.98 -4.52 -16.01
N MET A 505 14.27 -3.80 -16.87
CA MET A 505 13.96 -2.38 -16.62
C MET A 505 13.10 -2.20 -15.35
N ILE A 506 12.06 -3.01 -15.18
CA ILE A 506 11.19 -2.96 -14.00
C ILE A 506 11.98 -3.31 -12.74
N PHE A 507 12.78 -4.36 -12.80
CA PHE A 507 13.65 -4.79 -11.70
C PHE A 507 14.61 -3.66 -11.28
N ALA A 508 15.30 -3.05 -12.25
CA ALA A 508 16.21 -1.94 -11.99
C ALA A 508 15.49 -0.72 -11.39
N LEU A 509 14.32 -0.36 -11.90
CA LEU A 509 13.54 0.78 -11.38
C LEU A 509 12.98 0.52 -9.97
N THR A 510 12.68 -0.73 -9.63
CA THR A 510 12.06 -1.08 -8.34
C THR A 510 13.11 -1.29 -7.26
N TYR A 511 14.09 -2.17 -7.51
CA TYR A 511 15.01 -2.62 -6.46
C TYR A 511 16.31 -1.81 -6.38
N ALA A 512 16.86 -1.33 -7.51
CA ALA A 512 18.15 -0.64 -7.48
C ALA A 512 18.15 0.65 -6.63
N PRO A 513 17.10 1.52 -6.66
CA PRO A 513 17.07 2.71 -5.80
C PRO A 513 17.04 2.35 -4.32
N TYR A 514 16.31 1.30 -3.94
CA TYR A 514 16.21 0.86 -2.55
C TYR A 514 17.54 0.31 -2.03
N PHE A 515 18.16 -0.64 -2.76
CA PHE A 515 19.45 -1.20 -2.40
C PHE A 515 20.53 -0.11 -2.32
N TYR A 516 20.57 0.78 -3.32
CA TYR A 516 21.52 1.89 -3.33
C TYR A 516 21.34 2.80 -2.11
N ASN A 517 20.11 3.17 -1.78
CA ASN A 517 19.83 4.04 -0.64
C ASN A 517 20.24 3.43 0.69
N VAL A 518 19.89 2.16 0.94
CA VAL A 518 20.24 1.48 2.19
C VAL A 518 21.75 1.35 2.31
N LEU A 519 22.43 0.88 1.27
CA LEU A 519 23.89 0.74 1.30
C LEU A 519 24.62 2.08 1.41
N ASN A 520 24.05 3.16 0.87
CA ASN A 520 24.61 4.49 1.00
C ASN A 520 24.41 5.08 2.40
N ALA A 521 23.25 4.81 3.02
CA ALA A 521 22.92 5.33 4.36
C ALA A 521 23.68 4.61 5.48
N TYR A 522 23.71 3.26 5.43
CA TYR A 522 24.29 2.44 6.49
C TYR A 522 25.75 2.04 6.23
N GLY A 523 26.23 2.24 5.01
CA GLY A 523 27.58 1.84 4.59
C GLY A 523 27.68 0.37 4.18
N THR A 524 28.87 -0.03 3.79
CA THR A 524 29.18 -1.39 3.30
C THR A 524 30.24 -2.09 4.16
N ARG A 525 30.45 -1.63 5.40
CA ARG A 525 31.44 -2.25 6.31
C ARG A 525 31.01 -3.67 6.65
N GLY A 526 31.97 -4.58 6.71
CA GLY A 526 31.70 -5.99 7.02
C GLY A 526 30.96 -6.76 5.91
N ILE A 527 30.76 -6.22 4.71
CA ILE A 527 30.04 -6.89 3.61
C ILE A 527 30.65 -8.22 3.17
N ASN A 528 31.94 -8.41 3.41
CA ASN A 528 32.65 -9.66 3.09
C ASN A 528 32.66 -10.67 4.26
N ALA A 529 32.14 -10.30 5.42
CA ALA A 529 32.01 -11.20 6.56
C ALA A 529 31.06 -12.37 6.21
N PRO A 530 31.22 -13.53 6.87
CA PRO A 530 30.28 -14.64 6.72
C PRO A 530 28.85 -14.24 7.08
N ALA A 531 27.87 -14.76 6.36
CA ALA A 531 26.46 -14.46 6.62
C ALA A 531 26.01 -14.91 8.02
N CYS A 532 26.57 -15.99 8.55
CA CYS A 532 26.37 -16.45 9.91
C CYS A 532 26.74 -15.42 10.98
N SER A 533 27.44 -14.34 10.64
CA SER A 533 27.67 -13.20 11.54
C SER A 533 26.38 -12.47 11.90
N ILE A 534 25.32 -12.63 11.14
CA ILE A 534 23.97 -12.09 11.42
C ILE A 534 23.09 -13.27 11.81
N GLU A 535 22.51 -13.23 13.00
CA GLU A 535 21.74 -14.34 13.59
C GLU A 535 20.62 -14.85 12.66
N SER A 536 19.90 -13.94 12.00
CA SER A 536 18.86 -14.29 11.04
C SER A 536 19.36 -15.02 9.78
N LEU A 537 20.67 -15.03 9.53
CA LEU A 537 21.33 -15.67 8.37
C LEU A 537 22.23 -16.86 8.76
N SER A 538 22.09 -17.36 9.98
CA SER A 538 22.91 -18.45 10.55
C SER A 538 22.97 -19.71 9.70
N ASN A 539 21.94 -19.98 8.89
CA ASN A 539 21.83 -21.20 8.08
C ASN A 539 22.57 -21.13 6.73
N PHE A 540 23.18 -20.00 6.39
CA PHE A 540 23.80 -19.79 5.09
C PHE A 540 25.33 -19.73 5.19
N ASP A 541 26.00 -20.68 4.56
CA ASP A 541 27.47 -20.77 4.48
C ASP A 541 28.00 -19.95 3.27
N VAL A 542 27.73 -18.65 3.28
CA VAL A 542 28.17 -17.69 2.26
C VAL A 542 28.54 -16.36 2.94
N SER A 543 29.24 -15.48 2.23
CA SER A 543 29.43 -14.11 2.74
C SER A 543 28.15 -13.28 2.66
N ILE A 544 28.03 -12.23 3.46
CA ILE A 544 26.89 -11.27 3.42
C ILE A 544 26.70 -10.74 1.99
N LYS A 545 27.80 -10.39 1.30
CA LYS A 545 27.77 -10.00 -0.11
C LYS A 545 27.21 -11.10 -1.01
N GLY A 546 27.64 -12.34 -0.80
CA GLY A 546 27.15 -13.51 -1.54
C GLY A 546 25.65 -13.70 -1.35
N TYR A 547 25.17 -13.58 -0.12
CA TYR A 547 23.76 -13.68 0.22
C TYR A 547 22.92 -12.56 -0.42
N LEU A 548 23.38 -11.30 -0.39
CA LEU A 548 22.71 -10.18 -1.07
C LEU A 548 22.62 -10.43 -2.59
N ILE A 549 23.66 -10.94 -3.23
CA ILE A 549 23.63 -11.31 -4.65
C ILE A 549 22.61 -12.42 -4.89
N LEU A 550 22.50 -13.38 -3.99
CA LEU A 550 21.57 -14.51 -4.09
C LEU A 550 20.11 -14.03 -4.00
N ILE A 551 19.80 -13.11 -3.07
CA ILE A 551 18.48 -12.45 -2.97
C ILE A 551 18.16 -11.69 -4.26
N ILE A 552 19.08 -10.87 -4.75
CA ILE A 552 18.89 -10.08 -5.98
C ILE A 552 18.63 -11.02 -7.17
N ALA A 553 19.42 -12.07 -7.32
CA ALA A 553 19.25 -13.06 -8.38
C ALA A 553 17.91 -13.81 -8.25
N GLY A 554 17.54 -14.23 -7.03
CA GLY A 554 16.28 -14.90 -6.74
C GLY A 554 15.08 -14.05 -7.11
N ARG A 555 15.05 -12.78 -6.68
CA ARG A 555 13.98 -11.82 -7.02
C ARG A 555 13.88 -11.57 -8.52
N TYR A 556 15.02 -11.46 -9.21
CA TYR A 556 15.05 -11.32 -10.66
C TYR A 556 14.48 -12.56 -11.37
N LEU A 557 14.89 -13.76 -10.94
CA LEU A 557 14.37 -15.03 -11.47
C LEU A 557 12.86 -15.17 -11.21
N ALA A 558 12.37 -14.76 -10.05
CA ALA A 558 10.94 -14.74 -9.73
C ALA A 558 10.14 -13.88 -10.72
N LEU A 559 10.63 -12.70 -11.08
CA LEU A 559 9.99 -11.85 -12.09
C LEU A 559 10.06 -12.45 -13.49
N LEU A 560 11.13 -13.17 -13.85
CA LEU A 560 11.20 -13.92 -15.10
C LEU A 560 10.21 -15.09 -15.14
N CYS A 561 10.03 -15.81 -14.03
CA CYS A 561 9.00 -16.82 -13.92
C CYS A 561 7.59 -16.21 -14.05
N ALA A 562 7.34 -15.07 -13.43
CA ALA A 562 6.09 -14.33 -13.60
C ALA A 562 5.84 -13.95 -15.06
N MET A 563 6.86 -13.48 -15.79
CA MET A 563 6.78 -13.20 -17.22
C MET A 563 6.32 -14.43 -18.01
N LEU A 564 6.90 -15.62 -17.74
CA LEU A 564 6.52 -16.86 -18.42
C LEU A 564 5.08 -17.26 -18.11
N ILE A 565 4.63 -17.12 -16.87
CA ILE A 565 3.25 -17.38 -16.47
C ILE A 565 2.29 -16.44 -17.24
N ILE A 566 2.62 -15.14 -17.31
CA ILE A 566 1.81 -14.15 -18.05
C ILE A 566 1.78 -14.49 -19.54
N TYR A 567 2.88 -14.90 -20.14
CA TYR A 567 2.94 -15.30 -21.53
C TYR A 567 2.08 -16.54 -21.82
N PHE A 568 2.13 -17.53 -20.94
CA PHE A 568 1.27 -18.70 -21.03
C PHE A 568 -0.21 -18.33 -20.95
N LEU A 569 -0.60 -17.52 -19.96
CA LEU A 569 -1.97 -17.03 -19.79
C LEU A 569 -2.43 -16.19 -21.00
N SER A 570 -1.57 -15.32 -21.51
CA SER A 570 -1.86 -14.48 -22.68
C SER A 570 -2.11 -15.30 -23.95
N ALA A 571 -1.34 -16.35 -24.15
CA ALA A 571 -1.51 -17.27 -25.28
C ALA A 571 -2.79 -18.13 -25.15
N LYS A 572 -3.15 -18.54 -23.94
CA LYS A 572 -4.32 -19.39 -23.67
C LYS A 572 -5.64 -18.61 -23.72
N LEU A 573 -5.69 -17.47 -23.04
CA LEU A 573 -6.92 -16.68 -22.86
C LEU A 573 -7.24 -15.79 -24.06
N LYS A 574 -6.26 -15.51 -24.93
CA LYS A 574 -6.44 -14.78 -26.21
C LYS A 574 -7.10 -13.39 -26.08
N SER A 575 -7.24 -12.88 -24.87
CA SER A 575 -7.84 -11.60 -24.54
C SER A 575 -6.99 -10.85 -23.53
N VAL A 576 -6.68 -9.58 -23.80
CA VAL A 576 -5.85 -8.76 -22.91
C VAL A 576 -6.48 -8.63 -21.52
N ILE A 577 -7.79 -8.40 -21.45
CA ILE A 577 -8.51 -8.22 -20.19
C ILE A 577 -8.50 -9.52 -19.38
N SER A 578 -8.87 -10.65 -20.01
CA SER A 578 -8.89 -11.94 -19.33
C SER A 578 -7.50 -12.35 -18.85
N THR A 579 -6.45 -12.05 -19.64
CA THR A 579 -5.06 -12.30 -19.24
C THR A 579 -4.66 -11.45 -18.04
N PHE A 580 -4.99 -10.17 -18.05
CA PHE A 580 -4.70 -9.26 -16.94
C PHE A 580 -5.34 -9.77 -15.64
N LEU A 581 -6.62 -10.11 -15.68
CA LEU A 581 -7.35 -10.61 -14.51
C LEU A 581 -6.80 -11.94 -14.00
N ALA A 582 -6.55 -12.89 -14.90
CA ALA A 582 -5.99 -14.17 -14.53
C ALA A 582 -4.57 -14.03 -13.98
N ALA A 583 -3.74 -13.18 -14.57
CA ALA A 583 -2.39 -12.91 -14.07
C ALA A 583 -2.43 -12.24 -12.68
N THR A 584 -3.33 -11.27 -12.48
CA THR A 584 -3.53 -10.64 -11.16
C THR A 584 -4.01 -11.66 -10.12
N ALA A 585 -4.97 -12.52 -10.48
CA ALA A 585 -5.47 -13.56 -9.59
C ALA A 585 -4.40 -14.63 -9.25
N VAL A 586 -3.55 -14.99 -10.19
CA VAL A 586 -2.51 -16.02 -9.98
C VAL A 586 -1.28 -15.47 -9.26
N LEU A 587 -0.85 -14.24 -9.58
CA LEU A 587 0.43 -13.70 -9.12
C LEU A 587 0.29 -12.71 -7.96
N ILE A 588 -0.75 -11.87 -7.94
CA ILE A 588 -0.93 -10.85 -6.90
C ILE A 588 -1.80 -11.36 -5.74
N LEU A 589 -2.87 -12.10 -6.03
CA LEU A 589 -3.76 -12.58 -4.99
C LEU A 589 -3.06 -13.44 -3.91
N PRO A 590 -2.14 -14.38 -4.24
CA PRO A 590 -1.39 -15.09 -3.21
C PRO A 590 -0.55 -14.18 -2.32
N ILE A 591 0.06 -13.13 -2.86
CA ILE A 591 0.82 -12.13 -2.08
C ILE A 591 -0.13 -11.40 -1.11
N LEU A 592 -1.31 -11.01 -1.58
CA LEU A 592 -2.30 -10.35 -0.73
C LEU A 592 -2.85 -11.27 0.36
N LEU A 593 -3.02 -12.57 0.07
CA LEU A 593 -3.46 -13.57 1.05
C LEU A 593 -2.39 -13.90 2.10
N ALA A 594 -1.11 -13.88 1.70
CA ALA A 594 0.02 -13.96 2.62
C ALA A 594 0.03 -12.75 3.60
N LEU A 595 -0.22 -11.54 3.07
CA LEU A 595 -0.40 -10.34 3.89
C LEU A 595 -1.54 -10.43 4.91
N LEU A 596 -2.57 -11.19 4.60
CA LEU A 596 -3.68 -11.48 5.52
C LEU A 596 -3.29 -12.40 6.68
N GLY A 597 -2.01 -12.84 6.73
CA GLY A 597 -1.54 -13.77 7.74
C GLY A 597 -2.03 -15.21 7.52
N ILE A 598 -2.47 -15.57 6.30
CA ILE A 598 -2.80 -16.94 5.96
C ILE A 598 -1.48 -17.65 5.60
N GLY A 599 -0.79 -18.22 6.58
CA GLY A 599 0.56 -18.76 6.48
C GLY A 599 0.79 -19.79 5.36
N PHE A 600 -0.27 -20.46 4.86
CA PHE A 600 -0.18 -21.30 3.68
C PHE A 600 0.32 -20.54 2.43
N PHE A 601 -0.13 -19.27 2.28
CA PHE A 601 0.23 -18.47 1.10
C PHE A 601 1.62 -17.87 1.16
N ASP A 602 2.30 -17.88 2.30
CA ASP A 602 3.71 -17.48 2.40
C ASP A 602 4.60 -18.38 1.55
N TYR A 603 4.22 -19.63 1.38
CA TYR A 603 4.97 -20.65 0.62
C TYR A 603 4.42 -20.90 -0.79
N VAL A 604 3.41 -20.17 -1.24
CA VAL A 604 2.76 -20.41 -2.54
C VAL A 604 3.44 -19.63 -3.67
N LEU A 605 3.75 -20.33 -4.78
CA LEU A 605 4.30 -19.76 -6.00
C LEU A 605 5.64 -19.00 -5.77
N LEU A 606 5.63 -17.70 -5.99
CA LEU A 606 6.82 -16.84 -5.95
C LEU A 606 6.94 -16.08 -4.62
N ASN A 607 5.97 -16.27 -3.70
CA ASN A 607 5.93 -15.52 -2.45
C ASN A 607 7.17 -15.69 -1.58
N PRO A 608 7.74 -16.91 -1.38
CA PRO A 608 8.94 -17.05 -0.55
C PRO A 608 10.10 -16.16 -1.00
N ILE A 609 10.27 -16.05 -2.32
CA ILE A 609 11.38 -15.28 -2.94
C ILE A 609 11.10 -13.77 -2.92
N LEU A 610 9.82 -13.36 -3.00
CA LEU A 610 9.43 -11.95 -3.10
C LEU A 610 9.23 -11.28 -1.75
N ILE A 611 8.82 -12.04 -0.73
CA ILE A 611 8.50 -11.52 0.61
C ILE A 611 9.71 -11.63 1.56
N GLY A 612 10.76 -12.36 1.18
CA GLY A 612 11.97 -12.46 1.99
C GLY A 612 11.88 -13.43 3.17
N ASN A 613 10.90 -14.30 3.21
CA ASN A 613 10.73 -15.35 4.24
C ASN A 613 11.41 -16.68 3.80
N ILE A 614 12.63 -16.60 3.29
CA ILE A 614 13.43 -17.82 2.97
C ILE A 614 14.29 -18.20 4.16
#